data_c5844360c44aefa4db971d14804d4b2f
#
_entry.id   c5844360c44aefa4db971d14804d4b2f
#
_cell.length_a   1.000
_cell.length_b   1.000
_cell.length_c   1.000
_cell.angle_alpha   90.00
_cell.angle_beta   90.00
_cell.angle_gamma   90.00
#
_symmetry.space_group_name_H-M   'P 1'
#
loop_
_entity.id
_entity.type
_entity.pdbx_description
1 polymer ?
#
loop_
_entity_poly.entity_id
_entity_poly.type
_entity_poly.pdbx_seq_one_letter_code
_entity_poly.pdbx_strand_id
1 'polypeptide(L)'
;MKILFLAGSLEPGKDGVGDYTRTPAGECNRLGCQTFLLSLNDTWVEKSVMGANQLRLGARMSWPDRVNSGRRFLAAIAADVVSLQFVPYSFHPAGLNFALAQILRAIIGQTPVHCMFHEIWVGAQIGAPARARIFGFCQRQIIRDVIKALACRSIHTSNFVYARLLALHGIEAKLLPLFGSIPIAAPPGESSSRDRTLSLGLFGSIHPEWNSGEMLRNLKELGRPIRVSHIGRIGPGESVWKNLEREFKSEIELHRLGEQLLENISRFLLSLDFGVATTPLSLIGKSSCTAAMLDHGLPVIVSRNDVHFRGIRDEADCSERLIPVDDRFISRIAAAKRQPPKPRLAEIAEKFLNDVADCKT
;
A
#
# COMPACT_ATOMS: atom_id res chain seq x y z
N MET A 1 24.74 -5.75 6.18
CA MET A 1 23.94 -6.71 5.39
C MET A 1 23.66 -6.15 4.02
N LYS A 2 23.79 -6.96 2.96
CA LYS A 2 23.45 -6.59 1.57
C LYS A 2 22.08 -7.15 1.22
N ILE A 3 21.15 -6.30 0.84
CA ILE A 3 19.76 -6.66 0.53
C ILE A 3 19.43 -6.31 -0.91
N LEU A 4 18.97 -7.28 -1.70
CA LEU A 4 18.40 -7.03 -3.02
C LEU A 4 16.86 -6.96 -2.90
N PHE A 5 16.27 -5.82 -3.16
CA PHE A 5 14.82 -5.69 -3.36
C PHE A 5 14.48 -5.98 -4.82
N LEU A 6 13.62 -6.99 -5.04
CA LEU A 6 13.20 -7.44 -6.36
C LEU A 6 11.72 -7.17 -6.57
N ALA A 7 11.37 -6.39 -7.59
CA ALA A 7 10.00 -6.00 -7.92
C ALA A 7 9.67 -6.23 -9.41
N GLY A 8 8.44 -6.03 -9.83
CA GLY A 8 8.06 -6.05 -11.23
C GLY A 8 8.54 -4.80 -11.98
N SER A 9 8.24 -3.62 -11.47
CA SER A 9 8.67 -2.32 -12.01
C SER A 9 9.22 -1.41 -10.91
N LEU A 10 10.04 -0.45 -11.31
CA LEU A 10 10.65 0.54 -10.43
C LEU A 10 10.49 1.98 -10.96
N GLU A 11 9.55 2.26 -11.87
CA GLU A 11 9.35 3.61 -12.38
C GLU A 11 8.77 4.53 -11.33
N PRO A 12 9.47 5.64 -10.98
CA PRO A 12 9.02 6.55 -9.93
C PRO A 12 7.65 7.20 -10.26
N GLY A 13 6.75 7.20 -9.29
CA GLY A 13 5.42 7.81 -9.41
C GLY A 13 4.46 7.11 -10.39
N LYS A 14 4.84 5.95 -10.93
CA LYS A 14 4.04 5.15 -11.87
C LYS A 14 3.66 3.79 -11.33
N ASP A 15 4.47 3.24 -10.44
CA ASP A 15 4.26 1.93 -9.83
C ASP A 15 4.31 2.07 -8.30
N GLY A 16 3.17 1.86 -7.65
CA GLY A 16 3.04 2.04 -6.19
C GLY A 16 3.89 1.04 -5.38
N VAL A 17 4.14 -0.16 -5.93
CA VAL A 17 5.04 -1.15 -5.30
C VAL A 17 6.49 -0.77 -5.53
N GLY A 18 6.82 -0.23 -6.70
CA GLY A 18 8.15 0.33 -6.98
C GLY A 18 8.49 1.50 -6.04
N ASP A 19 7.55 2.43 -5.85
CA ASP A 19 7.72 3.55 -4.91
C ASP A 19 7.83 3.06 -3.46
N TYR A 20 6.98 2.10 -3.06
CA TYR A 20 7.12 1.43 -1.77
C TYR A 20 8.52 0.81 -1.63
N THR A 21 8.98 0.06 -2.63
CA THR A 21 10.25 -0.69 -2.60
C THR A 21 11.45 0.25 -2.38
N ARG A 22 11.47 1.41 -3.02
CA ARG A 22 12.55 2.40 -2.89
C ARG A 22 12.65 2.97 -1.47
N THR A 23 11.52 3.20 -0.83
CA THR A 23 11.46 3.87 0.47
C THR A 23 12.09 3.05 1.59
N PRO A 24 11.70 1.78 1.89
CA PRO A 24 12.37 0.98 2.90
C PRO A 24 13.80 0.61 2.48
N ALA A 25 14.11 0.49 1.18
CA ALA A 25 15.50 0.31 0.74
C ALA A 25 16.37 1.50 1.16
N GLY A 26 15.90 2.73 0.96
CA GLY A 26 16.59 3.94 1.44
C GLY A 26 16.75 3.97 2.95
N GLU A 27 15.72 3.59 3.70
CA GLU A 27 15.78 3.56 5.15
C GLU A 27 16.72 2.46 5.68
N CYS A 28 16.72 1.28 5.06
CA CYS A 28 17.69 0.23 5.38
C CYS A 28 19.14 0.70 5.14
N ASN A 29 19.41 1.50 4.09
CA ASN A 29 20.71 2.11 3.90
C ASN A 29 21.06 3.07 5.03
N ARG A 30 20.13 3.89 5.49
CA ARG A 30 20.32 4.79 6.64
C ARG A 30 20.63 4.01 7.93
N LEU A 31 20.05 2.81 8.06
CA LEU A 31 20.30 1.87 9.17
C LEU A 31 21.56 1.00 8.98
N GLY A 32 22.44 1.35 8.02
CA GLY A 32 23.74 0.70 7.84
C GLY A 32 23.76 -0.55 6.94
N CYS A 33 22.68 -0.85 6.23
CA CYS A 33 22.67 -1.90 5.22
C CYS A 33 23.16 -1.34 3.86
N GLN A 34 23.53 -2.23 2.94
CA GLN A 34 23.70 -1.92 1.52
C GLN A 34 22.50 -2.48 0.75
N THR A 35 21.73 -1.62 0.09
CA THR A 35 20.55 -2.05 -0.64
C THR A 35 20.72 -1.89 -2.14
N PHE A 36 20.18 -2.84 -2.87
CA PHE A 36 20.15 -2.90 -4.32
C PHE A 36 18.71 -3.13 -4.79
N LEU A 37 18.41 -2.65 -6.00
CA LEU A 37 17.07 -2.72 -6.58
C LEU A 37 17.11 -3.47 -7.92
N LEU A 38 16.20 -4.41 -8.13
CA LEU A 38 16.03 -5.13 -9.40
C LEU A 38 14.57 -5.11 -9.82
N SER A 39 14.25 -4.61 -11.02
CA SER A 39 12.95 -4.87 -11.62
C SER A 39 13.07 -5.86 -12.78
N LEU A 40 12.12 -6.82 -12.84
CA LEU A 40 12.14 -7.88 -13.83
C LEU A 40 11.17 -7.68 -15.01
N ASN A 41 10.20 -6.80 -14.88
CA ASN A 41 9.14 -6.62 -15.88
C ASN A 41 8.74 -5.15 -16.00
N ASP A 42 9.74 -4.29 -16.15
CA ASP A 42 9.54 -2.85 -16.17
C ASP A 42 8.99 -2.39 -17.52
N THR A 43 7.73 -1.96 -17.55
CA THR A 43 7.07 -1.50 -18.77
C THR A 43 7.50 -0.12 -19.23
N TRP A 44 8.29 0.59 -18.41
CA TRP A 44 8.75 1.96 -18.63
C TRP A 44 10.17 2.02 -19.22
N VAL A 45 10.83 0.88 -19.38
CA VAL A 45 12.14 0.78 -20.03
C VAL A 45 12.05 -0.20 -21.20
N GLU A 46 12.74 0.11 -22.29
CA GLU A 46 12.68 -0.73 -23.50
C GLU A 46 13.52 -2.00 -23.37
N LYS A 47 14.76 -1.87 -22.90
CA LYS A 47 15.71 -2.98 -22.72
C LYS A 47 16.12 -3.10 -21.27
N SER A 48 17.27 -2.55 -20.92
CA SER A 48 17.76 -2.53 -19.55
C SER A 48 18.36 -1.18 -19.20
N VAL A 49 18.18 -0.75 -17.96
CA VAL A 49 18.81 0.45 -17.40
C VAL A 49 19.58 0.06 -16.16
N MET A 50 20.91 0.28 -16.20
CA MET A 50 21.81 0.05 -15.08
C MET A 50 22.09 1.38 -14.39
N GLY A 51 21.89 1.42 -13.07
CA GLY A 51 22.33 2.51 -12.20
C GLY A 51 23.41 2.01 -11.21
N ALA A 52 23.86 2.88 -10.31
CA ALA A 52 24.91 2.53 -9.34
C ALA A 52 24.54 1.33 -8.44
N ASN A 53 23.29 1.24 -8.01
CA ASN A 53 22.78 0.19 -7.13
C ASN A 53 21.44 -0.38 -7.62
N GLN A 54 21.11 -0.20 -8.89
CA GLN A 54 19.86 -0.72 -9.46
C GLN A 54 20.04 -1.27 -10.87
N LEU A 55 19.25 -2.30 -11.19
CA LEU A 55 19.06 -2.81 -12.54
C LEU A 55 17.55 -2.87 -12.85
N ARG A 56 17.15 -2.22 -13.94
CA ARG A 56 15.77 -2.28 -14.44
C ARG A 56 15.75 -3.05 -15.75
N LEU A 57 14.95 -4.12 -15.83
CA LEU A 57 14.83 -4.98 -17.01
C LEU A 57 13.47 -4.76 -17.66
N GLY A 58 13.50 -4.35 -18.93
CA GLY A 58 12.31 -3.99 -19.68
C GLY A 58 11.38 -5.17 -19.95
N ALA A 59 10.07 -4.92 -19.91
CA ALA A 59 9.05 -5.93 -20.18
C ALA A 59 9.08 -6.50 -21.60
N ARG A 60 9.72 -5.80 -22.57
CA ARG A 60 9.91 -6.24 -23.96
C ARG A 60 11.08 -7.19 -24.14
N MET A 61 11.96 -7.32 -23.16
CA MET A 61 13.05 -8.31 -23.20
C MET A 61 12.49 -9.72 -23.06
N SER A 62 13.16 -10.69 -23.68
CA SER A 62 12.84 -12.11 -23.47
C SER A 62 13.07 -12.54 -22.01
N TRP A 63 12.33 -13.50 -21.50
CA TRP A 63 12.56 -14.02 -20.15
C TRP A 63 13.97 -14.62 -19.97
N PRO A 64 14.54 -15.38 -20.93
CA PRO A 64 15.93 -15.84 -20.83
C PRO A 64 16.93 -14.68 -20.64
N ASP A 65 16.78 -13.57 -21.37
CA ASP A 65 17.68 -12.40 -21.25
C ASP A 65 17.54 -11.72 -19.90
N ARG A 66 16.30 -11.59 -19.39
CA ARG A 66 16.02 -11.05 -18.04
C ARG A 66 16.62 -11.95 -16.96
N VAL A 67 16.48 -13.26 -17.08
CA VAL A 67 17.08 -14.24 -16.15
C VAL A 67 18.58 -14.12 -16.15
N ASN A 68 19.22 -14.10 -17.32
CA ASN A 68 20.68 -13.99 -17.42
C ASN A 68 21.20 -12.66 -16.83
N SER A 69 20.53 -11.55 -17.12
CA SER A 69 20.91 -10.22 -16.61
C SER A 69 20.70 -10.12 -15.10
N GLY A 70 19.55 -10.57 -14.59
CA GLY A 70 19.23 -10.57 -13.16
C GLY A 70 20.18 -11.45 -12.35
N ARG A 71 20.51 -12.65 -12.85
CA ARG A 71 21.47 -13.57 -12.23
C ARG A 71 22.88 -12.96 -12.16
N ARG A 72 23.36 -12.33 -13.25
CA ARG A 72 24.67 -11.66 -13.25
C ARG A 72 24.71 -10.49 -12.26
N PHE A 73 23.63 -9.71 -12.21
CA PHE A 73 23.53 -8.60 -11.26
C PHE A 73 23.56 -9.11 -9.81
N LEU A 74 22.76 -10.13 -9.48
CA LEU A 74 22.76 -10.72 -8.13
C LEU A 74 24.14 -11.29 -7.75
N ALA A 75 24.81 -11.99 -8.67
CA ALA A 75 26.13 -12.52 -8.45
C ALA A 75 27.17 -11.43 -8.20
N ALA A 76 27.10 -10.31 -8.96
CA ALA A 76 28.03 -9.19 -8.81
C ALA A 76 27.88 -8.46 -7.47
N ILE A 77 26.68 -8.32 -6.95
CA ILE A 77 26.43 -7.65 -5.66
C ILE A 77 26.66 -8.58 -4.47
N ALA A 78 26.59 -9.90 -4.68
CA ALA A 78 26.68 -10.92 -3.63
C ALA A 78 25.72 -10.61 -2.45
N ALA A 79 24.42 -10.50 -2.74
CA ALA A 79 23.42 -10.15 -1.75
C ALA A 79 23.29 -11.26 -0.68
N ASP A 80 23.17 -10.86 0.57
CA ASP A 80 22.91 -11.75 1.69
C ASP A 80 21.47 -12.29 1.69
N VAL A 81 20.52 -11.48 1.18
CA VAL A 81 19.10 -11.82 1.13
C VAL A 81 18.43 -11.10 -0.05
N VAL A 82 17.42 -11.75 -0.64
CA VAL A 82 16.53 -11.17 -1.64
C VAL A 82 15.16 -10.91 -1.01
N SER A 83 14.69 -9.68 -1.08
CA SER A 83 13.35 -9.27 -0.67
C SER A 83 12.45 -9.15 -1.91
N LEU A 84 11.65 -10.20 -2.18
CA LEU A 84 10.70 -10.21 -3.29
C LEU A 84 9.46 -9.38 -2.94
N GLN A 85 9.20 -8.33 -3.72
CA GLN A 85 8.03 -7.46 -3.60
C GLN A 85 6.95 -7.97 -4.57
N PHE A 86 6.04 -8.79 -4.07
CA PHE A 86 5.16 -9.59 -4.91
C PHE A 86 3.79 -8.95 -5.11
N VAL A 87 3.42 -8.84 -6.39
CA VAL A 87 2.05 -8.60 -6.89
C VAL A 87 1.86 -9.51 -8.11
N PRO A 88 0.78 -10.30 -8.23
CA PRO A 88 0.58 -11.20 -9.37
C PRO A 88 0.68 -10.50 -10.72
N TYR A 89 0.10 -9.30 -10.81
CA TYR A 89 0.05 -8.50 -12.05
C TYR A 89 1.38 -7.85 -12.43
N SER A 90 2.32 -7.76 -11.52
CA SER A 90 3.65 -7.19 -11.81
C SER A 90 4.48 -8.05 -12.76
N PHE A 91 4.17 -9.34 -12.92
CA PHE A 91 4.94 -10.27 -13.73
C PHE A 91 4.16 -10.82 -14.93
N HIS A 92 2.86 -10.54 -15.02
CA HIS A 92 1.99 -10.97 -16.14
C HIS A 92 0.70 -10.16 -16.13
N PRO A 93 0.17 -9.69 -17.29
CA PRO A 93 -1.02 -8.83 -17.33
C PRO A 93 -2.28 -9.43 -16.68
N ALA A 94 -2.44 -10.76 -16.73
CA ALA A 94 -3.53 -11.47 -16.06
C ALA A 94 -3.12 -12.05 -14.67
N GLY A 95 -1.88 -11.81 -14.22
CA GLY A 95 -1.33 -12.41 -12.99
C GLY A 95 -1.13 -13.93 -13.08
N LEU A 96 -1.01 -14.50 -14.31
CA LEU A 96 -0.97 -15.94 -14.57
C LEU A 96 0.36 -16.38 -15.20
N ASN A 97 1.49 -16.03 -14.60
CA ASN A 97 2.81 -16.51 -15.03
C ASN A 97 3.13 -17.83 -14.32
N PHE A 98 2.75 -18.95 -14.90
CA PHE A 98 3.00 -20.29 -14.35
C PHE A 98 4.48 -20.67 -14.31
N ALA A 99 5.34 -20.02 -15.11
CA ALA A 99 6.78 -20.22 -15.08
C ALA A 99 7.50 -19.34 -14.03
N LEU A 100 6.77 -18.47 -13.31
CA LEU A 100 7.38 -17.46 -12.43
C LEU A 100 8.28 -18.07 -11.36
N ALA A 101 7.85 -19.19 -10.78
CA ALA A 101 8.63 -19.90 -9.75
C ALA A 101 10.01 -20.34 -10.26
N GLN A 102 10.06 -20.94 -11.46
CA GLN A 102 11.31 -21.37 -12.11
C GLN A 102 12.17 -20.17 -12.53
N ILE A 103 11.55 -19.12 -13.07
CA ILE A 103 12.23 -17.87 -13.45
C ILE A 103 12.92 -17.25 -12.24
N LEU A 104 12.20 -17.06 -11.14
CA LEU A 104 12.75 -16.48 -9.92
C LEU A 104 13.85 -17.38 -9.32
N ARG A 105 13.66 -18.69 -9.29
CA ARG A 105 14.66 -19.64 -8.82
C ARG A 105 15.93 -19.58 -9.67
N ALA A 106 15.82 -19.45 -10.99
CA ALA A 106 16.96 -19.35 -11.88
C ALA A 106 17.77 -18.06 -11.69
N ILE A 107 17.13 -16.97 -11.26
CA ILE A 107 17.80 -15.70 -10.93
C ILE A 107 18.41 -15.75 -9.53
N ILE A 108 17.63 -16.16 -8.52
CA ILE A 108 17.95 -16.01 -7.09
C ILE A 108 18.88 -17.12 -6.60
N GLY A 109 18.81 -18.30 -7.20
CA GLY A 109 19.62 -19.44 -6.81
C GLY A 109 19.32 -19.89 -5.37
N GLN A 110 20.33 -19.98 -4.54
CA GLN A 110 20.25 -20.40 -3.13
C GLN A 110 20.21 -19.23 -2.14
N THR A 111 20.24 -17.97 -2.63
CA THR A 111 20.18 -16.81 -1.74
C THR A 111 18.88 -16.84 -0.92
N PRO A 112 18.95 -16.64 0.41
CA PRO A 112 17.77 -16.57 1.26
C PRO A 112 16.73 -15.56 0.77
N VAL A 113 15.44 -15.91 0.87
CA VAL A 113 14.35 -15.10 0.34
C VAL A 113 13.37 -14.69 1.42
N HIS A 114 13.16 -13.40 1.51
CA HIS A 114 11.98 -12.77 2.12
C HIS A 114 10.97 -12.44 1.03
N CYS A 115 9.67 -12.63 1.31
CA CYS A 115 8.60 -12.26 0.38
C CYS A 115 7.61 -11.30 1.04
N MET A 116 7.41 -10.11 0.43
CA MET A 116 6.36 -9.16 0.81
C MET A 116 5.20 -9.27 -0.19
N PHE A 117 4.05 -9.75 0.27
CA PHE A 117 2.82 -9.80 -0.53
C PHE A 117 2.05 -8.48 -0.41
N HIS A 118 2.16 -7.61 -1.41
CA HIS A 118 1.36 -6.39 -1.54
C HIS A 118 -0.04 -6.71 -2.03
N GLU A 119 -0.16 -7.69 -2.91
CA GLU A 119 -1.42 -8.30 -3.35
C GLU A 119 -1.26 -9.81 -3.39
N ILE A 120 -2.38 -10.49 -3.16
CA ILE A 120 -2.47 -11.94 -3.26
C ILE A 120 -3.31 -12.30 -4.49
N TRP A 121 -4.25 -13.21 -4.40
CA TRP A 121 -5.11 -13.60 -5.51
C TRP A 121 -6.44 -12.87 -5.51
N VAL A 122 -7.05 -12.71 -6.68
CA VAL A 122 -8.40 -12.17 -6.86
C VAL A 122 -9.47 -13.19 -6.51
N GLY A 123 -10.73 -12.72 -6.40
CA GLY A 123 -11.90 -13.61 -6.26
C GLY A 123 -12.07 -14.24 -4.88
N ALA A 124 -11.34 -13.76 -3.86
CA ALA A 124 -11.47 -14.23 -2.48
C ALA A 124 -12.65 -13.58 -1.73
N GLN A 125 -13.11 -12.41 -2.18
CA GLN A 125 -14.22 -11.68 -1.56
C GLN A 125 -15.55 -12.43 -1.78
N ILE A 126 -16.48 -12.24 -0.83
CA ILE A 126 -17.86 -12.75 -0.94
C ILE A 126 -18.52 -12.06 -2.15
N GLY A 127 -19.28 -12.82 -2.94
CA GLY A 127 -19.92 -12.28 -4.15
C GLY A 127 -18.99 -12.18 -5.37
N ALA A 128 -17.71 -12.59 -5.28
CA ALA A 128 -16.81 -12.56 -6.42
C ALA A 128 -17.34 -13.36 -7.61
N PRO A 129 -17.25 -12.81 -8.85
CA PRO A 129 -17.66 -13.52 -10.07
C PRO A 129 -16.90 -14.85 -10.23
N ALA A 130 -17.54 -15.85 -10.84
CA ALA A 130 -16.93 -17.17 -11.07
C ALA A 130 -15.58 -17.08 -11.81
N ARG A 131 -15.48 -16.20 -12.80
CA ARG A 131 -14.22 -15.94 -13.51
C ARG A 131 -13.11 -15.49 -12.58
N ALA A 132 -13.37 -14.53 -11.69
CA ALA A 132 -12.38 -14.03 -10.72
C ALA A 132 -11.94 -15.15 -9.76
N ARG A 133 -12.86 -16.04 -9.35
CA ARG A 133 -12.55 -17.20 -8.50
C ARG A 133 -11.64 -18.21 -9.19
N ILE A 134 -11.85 -18.47 -10.49
CA ILE A 134 -10.98 -19.35 -11.30
C ILE A 134 -9.58 -18.74 -11.43
N PHE A 135 -9.49 -17.45 -11.78
CA PHE A 135 -8.20 -16.74 -11.86
C PHE A 135 -7.48 -16.74 -10.49
N GLY A 136 -8.22 -16.50 -9.42
CA GLY A 136 -7.68 -16.52 -8.07
C GLY A 136 -7.17 -17.92 -7.66
N PHE A 137 -7.83 -18.99 -8.09
CA PHE A 137 -7.33 -20.35 -7.87
C PHE A 137 -5.96 -20.54 -8.55
N CYS A 138 -5.82 -20.14 -9.82
CA CYS A 138 -4.55 -20.23 -10.56
C CYS A 138 -3.45 -19.34 -9.92
N GLN A 139 -3.78 -18.09 -9.56
CA GLN A 139 -2.85 -17.18 -8.91
C GLN A 139 -2.38 -17.73 -7.56
N ARG A 140 -3.26 -18.35 -6.78
CA ARG A 140 -2.91 -18.99 -5.52
C ARG A 140 -1.94 -20.16 -5.72
N GLN A 141 -2.13 -20.96 -6.79
CA GLN A 141 -1.20 -22.03 -7.11
C GLN A 141 0.19 -21.46 -7.45
N ILE A 142 0.25 -20.41 -8.27
CA ILE A 142 1.51 -19.71 -8.58
C ILE A 142 2.20 -19.20 -7.32
N ILE A 143 1.47 -18.61 -6.38
CA ILE A 143 2.02 -18.14 -5.09
C ILE A 143 2.63 -19.30 -4.31
N ARG A 144 1.93 -20.44 -4.23
CA ARG A 144 2.46 -21.64 -3.56
C ARG A 144 3.74 -22.16 -4.21
N ASP A 145 3.75 -22.19 -5.54
CA ASP A 145 4.90 -22.67 -6.32
C ASP A 145 6.10 -21.72 -6.12
N VAL A 146 5.89 -20.41 -6.09
CA VAL A 146 6.93 -19.42 -5.79
C VAL A 146 7.48 -19.61 -4.37
N ILE A 147 6.63 -19.69 -3.35
CA ILE A 147 7.06 -19.89 -1.95
C ILE A 147 7.87 -21.17 -1.82
N LYS A 148 7.39 -22.28 -2.41
CA LYS A 148 8.07 -23.58 -2.38
C LYS A 148 9.41 -23.56 -3.12
N ALA A 149 9.44 -23.04 -4.35
CA ALA A 149 10.64 -23.00 -5.17
C ALA A 149 11.74 -22.14 -4.57
N LEU A 150 11.38 -21.03 -3.94
CA LEU A 150 12.31 -20.11 -3.31
C LEU A 150 12.62 -20.45 -1.85
N ALA A 151 11.93 -21.43 -1.26
CA ALA A 151 12.03 -21.77 0.15
C ALA A 151 11.96 -20.51 1.04
N CYS A 152 10.93 -19.66 0.80
CA CYS A 152 10.80 -18.39 1.49
C CYS A 152 10.80 -18.58 3.01
N ARG A 153 11.78 -18.00 3.70
CA ARG A 153 11.94 -18.15 5.15
C ARG A 153 11.15 -17.12 5.96
N SER A 154 10.92 -15.95 5.40
CA SER A 154 10.11 -14.91 6.00
C SER A 154 9.09 -14.39 4.98
N ILE A 155 7.83 -14.33 5.39
CA ILE A 155 6.72 -13.87 4.54
C ILE A 155 5.98 -12.77 5.27
N HIS A 156 5.79 -11.64 4.59
CA HIS A 156 5.05 -10.51 5.10
C HIS A 156 3.90 -10.11 4.19
N THR A 157 2.92 -9.44 4.78
CA THR A 157 1.91 -8.65 4.10
C THR A 157 1.54 -7.43 4.95
N SER A 158 1.08 -6.36 4.33
CA SER A 158 0.63 -5.17 5.07
C SER A 158 -0.82 -5.25 5.53
N ASN A 159 -1.58 -6.21 5.01
CA ASN A 159 -3.02 -6.29 5.24
C ASN A 159 -3.40 -7.53 6.06
N PHE A 160 -4.14 -7.31 7.15
CA PHE A 160 -4.59 -8.36 8.05
C PHE A 160 -5.43 -9.44 7.33
N VAL A 161 -6.35 -9.03 6.45
CA VAL A 161 -7.17 -9.99 5.69
C VAL A 161 -6.30 -10.87 4.79
N TYR A 162 -5.25 -10.31 4.19
CA TYR A 162 -4.31 -11.10 3.39
C TYR A 162 -3.54 -12.10 4.24
N ALA A 163 -3.08 -11.71 5.43
CA ALA A 163 -2.43 -12.65 6.36
C ALA A 163 -3.37 -13.81 6.72
N ARG A 164 -4.65 -13.52 7.02
CA ARG A 164 -5.64 -14.55 7.31
C ARG A 164 -5.96 -15.44 6.11
N LEU A 165 -6.11 -14.86 4.90
CA LEU A 165 -6.32 -15.63 3.68
C LEU A 165 -5.13 -16.55 3.38
N LEU A 166 -3.91 -16.08 3.55
CA LEU A 166 -2.71 -16.89 3.40
C LEU A 166 -2.69 -18.03 4.42
N ALA A 167 -2.99 -17.76 5.70
CA ALA A 167 -3.05 -18.75 6.77
C ALA A 167 -4.10 -19.86 6.51
N LEU A 168 -5.29 -19.51 5.98
CA LEU A 168 -6.32 -20.48 5.55
C LEU A 168 -5.80 -21.47 4.47
N HIS A 169 -4.69 -21.13 3.83
CA HIS A 169 -4.06 -21.96 2.82
C HIS A 169 -2.67 -22.50 3.24
N GLY A 170 -2.39 -22.49 4.56
CA GLY A 170 -1.15 -23.05 5.12
C GLY A 170 0.10 -22.20 4.90
N ILE A 171 -0.08 -20.89 4.62
CA ILE A 171 1.02 -19.94 4.44
C ILE A 171 0.99 -18.97 5.63
N GLU A 172 1.97 -19.07 6.52
CA GLU A 172 2.13 -18.14 7.62
C GLU A 172 2.77 -16.85 7.12
N ALA A 173 2.08 -15.73 7.29
CA ALA A 173 2.58 -14.40 6.95
C ALA A 173 2.46 -13.46 8.15
N LYS A 174 3.57 -12.82 8.49
CA LYS A 174 3.60 -11.78 9.53
C LYS A 174 3.07 -10.46 8.97
N LEU A 175 2.51 -9.59 9.83
CA LEU A 175 2.12 -8.25 9.44
C LEU A 175 3.34 -7.32 9.46
N LEU A 176 3.60 -6.69 8.32
CA LEU A 176 4.51 -5.57 8.16
C LEU A 176 3.67 -4.36 7.67
N PRO A 177 3.22 -3.48 8.56
CA PRO A 177 2.33 -2.39 8.21
C PRO A 177 2.91 -1.46 7.14
N LEU A 178 2.05 -0.78 6.39
CA LEU A 178 2.49 0.31 5.53
C LEU A 178 2.85 1.55 6.37
N PHE A 179 3.69 2.37 5.79
CA PHE A 179 4.11 3.68 6.31
C PHE A 179 3.68 4.78 5.33
N GLY A 180 3.61 6.01 5.81
CA GLY A 180 3.40 7.19 4.97
C GLY A 180 4.67 7.52 4.19
N SER A 181 4.52 7.75 2.89
CA SER A 181 5.62 8.21 2.03
C SER A 181 5.78 9.74 2.01
N ILE A 182 4.94 10.46 2.75
CA ILE A 182 4.96 11.93 2.83
C ILE A 182 5.77 12.35 4.07
N PRO A 183 6.92 13.00 3.92
CA PRO A 183 7.68 13.53 5.06
C PRO A 183 6.83 14.52 5.86
N ILE A 184 6.89 14.44 7.18
CA ILE A 184 6.13 15.33 8.06
C ILE A 184 6.82 16.69 8.07
N ALA A 185 6.12 17.72 7.58
CA ALA A 185 6.59 19.11 7.66
C ALA A 185 6.55 19.63 9.10
N ALA A 186 7.30 20.69 9.38
CA ALA A 186 7.18 21.38 10.64
C ALA A 186 5.72 21.82 10.86
N PRO A 187 5.16 21.57 12.06
CA PRO A 187 3.80 21.98 12.35
C PRO A 187 3.65 23.48 12.10
N PRO A 188 2.54 23.94 11.49
CA PRO A 188 2.25 25.36 11.45
C PRO A 188 2.21 25.89 12.87
N GLY A 189 2.75 27.08 13.11
CA GLY A 189 2.66 27.74 14.41
C GLY A 189 1.22 27.75 14.92
N GLU A 190 1.03 27.77 16.24
CA GLU A 190 -0.29 27.71 16.86
C GLU A 190 -1.25 28.72 16.22
N SER A 191 -2.15 28.21 15.40
CA SER A 191 -3.26 29.01 14.87
C SER A 191 -4.30 29.16 15.96
N SER A 192 -4.45 30.36 16.46
CA SER A 192 -5.24 30.72 17.64
C SER A 192 -6.76 30.72 17.46
N SER A 193 -7.31 30.19 16.39
CA SER A 193 -8.75 29.95 16.30
C SER A 193 -9.01 28.73 15.41
N ARG A 194 -9.33 27.59 16.02
CA ARG A 194 -9.99 26.54 15.27
C ARG A 194 -11.34 27.07 14.84
N ASP A 195 -11.47 27.37 13.54
CA ASP A 195 -12.74 27.58 12.88
C ASP A 195 -13.73 26.49 13.34
N ARG A 196 -14.99 26.83 13.54
CA ARG A 196 -16.05 25.87 13.89
C ARG A 196 -16.26 24.81 12.78
N THR A 197 -15.67 25.01 11.62
CA THR A 197 -15.79 24.14 10.44
C THR A 197 -15.07 22.80 10.67
N LEU A 198 -15.78 21.70 10.40
CA LEU A 198 -15.22 20.35 10.40
C LEU A 198 -14.46 20.10 9.11
N SER A 199 -13.14 20.01 9.17
CA SER A 199 -12.26 19.88 8.00
C SER A 199 -11.91 18.42 7.71
N LEU A 200 -12.44 17.88 6.60
CA LEU A 200 -12.22 16.52 6.14
C LEU A 200 -11.28 16.53 4.93
N GLY A 201 -10.33 15.59 4.87
CA GLY A 201 -9.39 15.49 3.76
C GLY A 201 -9.34 14.13 3.09
N LEU A 202 -9.43 14.14 1.76
CA LEU A 202 -9.15 13.01 0.88
C LEU A 202 -7.75 13.19 0.30
N PHE A 203 -6.92 12.15 0.36
CA PHE A 203 -5.58 12.18 -0.21
C PHE A 203 -5.39 11.06 -1.23
N GLY A 204 -4.94 11.45 -2.45
CA GLY A 204 -4.67 10.52 -3.55
C GLY A 204 -5.95 10.05 -4.26
N SER A 205 -5.92 8.83 -4.79
CA SER A 205 -7.01 8.32 -5.62
C SER A 205 -8.30 8.09 -4.84
N ILE A 206 -9.42 8.48 -5.44
CA ILE A 206 -10.76 8.15 -4.94
C ILE A 206 -11.20 6.84 -5.60
N HIS A 207 -11.66 5.88 -4.80
CA HIS A 207 -12.18 4.62 -5.32
C HIS A 207 -13.52 4.85 -6.05
N PRO A 208 -13.75 4.27 -7.25
CA PRO A 208 -14.96 4.53 -8.04
C PRO A 208 -16.26 4.07 -7.37
N GLU A 209 -16.19 3.09 -6.46
CA GLU A 209 -17.33 2.63 -5.68
C GLU A 209 -17.52 3.36 -4.34
N TRP A 210 -16.72 4.41 -4.09
CA TRP A 210 -16.88 5.17 -2.86
C TRP A 210 -18.19 5.96 -2.86
N ASN A 211 -18.98 5.76 -1.80
CA ASN A 211 -20.20 6.51 -1.55
C ASN A 211 -20.04 7.33 -0.25
N SER A 212 -20.08 8.65 -0.40
CA SER A 212 -19.92 9.59 0.71
C SER A 212 -21.24 9.98 1.38
N GLY A 213 -22.38 9.66 0.76
CA GLY A 213 -23.69 10.20 1.16
C GLY A 213 -24.07 9.91 2.60
N GLU A 214 -23.93 8.66 3.03
CA GLU A 214 -24.24 8.27 4.42
C GLU A 214 -23.31 8.97 5.42
N MET A 215 -22.01 8.93 5.19
CA MET A 215 -21.01 9.58 6.03
C MET A 215 -21.31 11.07 6.22
N LEU A 216 -21.56 11.77 5.12
CA LEU A 216 -21.81 13.23 5.15
C LEU A 216 -23.14 13.57 5.81
N ARG A 217 -24.20 12.80 5.57
CA ARG A 217 -25.48 12.99 6.25
C ARG A 217 -25.35 12.84 7.77
N ASN A 218 -24.65 11.79 8.22
CA ASN A 218 -24.42 11.57 9.65
C ASN A 218 -23.58 12.71 10.25
N LEU A 219 -22.54 13.19 9.56
CA LEU A 219 -21.72 14.30 10.06
C LEU A 219 -22.48 15.63 10.16
N LYS A 220 -23.49 15.86 9.33
CA LYS A 220 -24.36 17.05 9.42
C LYS A 220 -25.15 17.12 10.73
N GLU A 221 -25.44 15.96 11.35
CA GLU A 221 -26.11 15.91 12.66
C GLU A 221 -25.29 16.60 13.78
N LEU A 222 -23.98 16.77 13.57
CA LEU A 222 -23.12 17.53 14.50
C LEU A 222 -23.40 19.03 14.54
N GLY A 223 -24.21 19.57 13.62
CA GLY A 223 -24.56 20.98 13.53
C GLY A 223 -23.39 21.93 13.25
N ARG A 224 -22.28 21.41 12.70
CA ARG A 224 -21.10 22.19 12.31
C ARG A 224 -21.00 22.32 10.80
N PRO A 225 -20.53 23.48 10.27
CA PRO A 225 -20.16 23.57 8.87
C PRO A 225 -19.12 22.48 8.51
N ILE A 226 -19.23 21.91 7.30
CA ILE A 226 -18.34 20.84 6.85
C ILE A 226 -17.57 21.33 5.63
N ARG A 227 -16.26 21.12 5.63
CA ARG A 227 -15.37 21.32 4.48
C ARG A 227 -14.76 19.97 4.09
N VAL A 228 -14.91 19.59 2.82
CA VAL A 228 -14.25 18.41 2.26
C VAL A 228 -13.26 18.86 1.21
N SER A 229 -12.01 18.54 1.41
CA SER A 229 -10.91 18.92 0.51
C SER A 229 -10.22 17.68 -0.04
N HIS A 230 -9.89 17.69 -1.34
CA HIS A 230 -9.10 16.63 -1.99
C HIS A 230 -7.76 17.17 -2.45
N ILE A 231 -6.69 16.40 -2.18
CA ILE A 231 -5.32 16.68 -2.61
C ILE A 231 -4.72 15.46 -3.32
N GLY A 232 -3.94 15.70 -4.37
CA GLY A 232 -3.30 14.67 -5.18
C GLY A 232 -4.08 14.31 -6.44
N ARG A 233 -3.69 13.20 -7.07
CA ARG A 233 -4.34 12.68 -8.28
C ARG A 233 -5.62 11.93 -7.91
N ILE A 234 -6.76 12.36 -8.45
CA ILE A 234 -8.07 11.77 -8.13
C ILE A 234 -8.27 10.36 -8.75
N GLY A 235 -7.60 10.07 -9.87
CA GLY A 235 -7.64 8.77 -10.53
C GLY A 235 -9.05 8.41 -11.06
N PRO A 236 -9.50 7.16 -10.88
CA PRO A 236 -10.79 6.69 -11.41
C PRO A 236 -12.01 7.28 -10.70
N GLY A 237 -11.82 8.02 -9.61
CA GLY A 237 -12.90 8.63 -8.80
C GLY A 237 -13.42 9.98 -9.30
N GLU A 238 -13.03 10.43 -10.49
CA GLU A 238 -13.47 11.72 -11.06
C GLU A 238 -15.00 11.86 -11.12
N SER A 239 -15.70 10.79 -11.53
CA SER A 239 -17.17 10.78 -11.56
C SER A 239 -17.78 10.84 -10.17
N VAL A 240 -17.13 10.21 -9.19
CA VAL A 240 -17.58 10.21 -7.79
C VAL A 240 -17.47 11.61 -7.20
N TRP A 241 -16.35 12.32 -7.46
CA TRP A 241 -16.18 13.70 -7.03
C TRP A 241 -17.23 14.65 -7.65
N LYS A 242 -17.50 14.51 -8.95
CA LYS A 242 -18.57 15.28 -9.62
C LYS A 242 -19.96 15.01 -9.05
N ASN A 243 -20.23 13.77 -8.65
CA ASN A 243 -21.49 13.44 -7.98
C ASN A 243 -21.57 14.10 -6.61
N LEU A 244 -20.48 14.09 -5.83
CA LEU A 244 -20.38 14.78 -4.56
C LEU A 244 -20.66 16.29 -4.69
N GLU A 245 -20.04 16.95 -5.70
CA GLU A 245 -20.29 18.36 -6.00
C GLU A 245 -21.77 18.62 -6.33
N ARG A 246 -22.39 17.76 -7.15
CA ARG A 246 -23.79 17.92 -7.53
C ARG A 246 -24.75 17.74 -6.34
N GLU A 247 -24.47 16.79 -5.45
CA GLU A 247 -25.35 16.43 -4.34
C GLU A 247 -25.24 17.42 -3.16
N PHE A 248 -24.02 17.88 -2.84
CA PHE A 248 -23.75 18.60 -1.60
C PHE A 248 -23.24 20.03 -1.75
N LYS A 249 -23.10 20.57 -2.98
CA LYS A 249 -22.51 21.90 -3.24
C LYS A 249 -23.16 23.05 -2.45
N SER A 250 -24.47 22.98 -2.17
CA SER A 250 -25.19 24.00 -1.40
C SER A 250 -25.05 23.86 0.10
N GLU A 251 -24.51 22.76 0.59
CA GLU A 251 -24.54 22.38 2.01
C GLU A 251 -23.15 22.18 2.61
N ILE A 252 -22.15 21.89 1.77
CA ILE A 252 -20.79 21.54 2.17
C ILE A 252 -19.80 22.33 1.30
N GLU A 253 -18.75 22.84 1.92
CA GLU A 253 -17.66 23.49 1.22
C GLU A 253 -16.74 22.42 0.60
N LEU A 254 -16.58 22.44 -0.73
CA LEU A 254 -15.81 21.45 -1.49
C LEU A 254 -14.60 22.09 -2.15
N HIS A 255 -13.40 21.56 -1.90
CA HIS A 255 -12.15 22.05 -2.46
C HIS A 255 -11.37 20.95 -3.16
N ARG A 256 -10.88 21.25 -4.37
CA ARG A 256 -9.99 20.38 -5.12
C ARG A 256 -8.64 21.06 -5.33
N LEU A 257 -7.60 20.57 -4.67
CA LEU A 257 -6.25 21.17 -4.67
C LEU A 257 -5.34 20.61 -5.77
N GLY A 258 -5.71 19.47 -6.39
CA GLY A 258 -4.89 18.80 -7.41
C GLY A 258 -3.57 18.23 -6.87
N GLU A 259 -2.66 17.92 -7.79
CA GLU A 259 -1.33 17.41 -7.45
C GLU A 259 -0.47 18.54 -6.85
N GLN A 260 0.20 18.27 -5.74
CA GLN A 260 0.96 19.24 -4.97
C GLN A 260 2.35 18.68 -4.60
N LEU A 261 3.27 19.56 -4.21
CA LEU A 261 4.54 19.17 -3.62
C LEU A 261 4.33 18.45 -2.27
N LEU A 262 5.25 17.55 -1.91
CA LEU A 262 5.15 16.73 -0.70
C LEU A 262 4.97 17.59 0.56
N GLU A 263 5.66 18.73 0.65
CA GLU A 263 5.53 19.67 1.76
C GLU A 263 4.12 20.25 1.89
N ASN A 264 3.49 20.62 0.77
CA ASN A 264 2.11 21.12 0.75
C ASN A 264 1.11 20.02 1.13
N ILE A 265 1.35 18.78 0.69
CA ILE A 265 0.55 17.62 1.10
C ILE A 265 0.66 17.43 2.62
N SER A 266 1.86 17.48 3.16
CA SER A 266 2.05 17.35 4.60
C SER A 266 1.36 18.46 5.38
N ARG A 267 1.53 19.73 4.99
CA ARG A 267 0.83 20.86 5.61
C ARG A 267 -0.69 20.73 5.54
N PHE A 268 -1.20 20.27 4.40
CA PHE A 268 -2.62 19.96 4.24
C PHE A 268 -3.08 18.89 5.23
N LEU A 269 -2.39 17.75 5.31
CA LEU A 269 -2.73 16.70 6.27
C LEU A 269 -2.63 17.20 7.73
N LEU A 270 -1.68 18.09 8.01
CA LEU A 270 -1.54 18.71 9.34
C LEU A 270 -2.68 19.68 9.68
N SER A 271 -3.38 20.25 8.73
CA SER A 271 -4.47 21.22 8.93
C SER A 271 -5.87 20.61 9.12
N LEU A 272 -6.04 19.31 8.84
CA LEU A 272 -7.34 18.63 8.87
C LEU A 272 -7.75 18.20 10.29
N ASP A 273 -9.05 18.03 10.51
CA ASP A 273 -9.59 17.35 11.70
C ASP A 273 -9.59 15.82 11.47
N PHE A 274 -10.02 15.37 10.29
CA PHE A 274 -10.10 13.96 9.91
C PHE A 274 -9.58 13.71 8.50
N GLY A 275 -8.93 12.56 8.32
CA GLY A 275 -8.73 11.97 7.01
C GLY A 275 -9.95 11.15 6.59
N VAL A 276 -10.17 11.01 5.28
CA VAL A 276 -11.22 10.12 4.73
C VAL A 276 -10.57 9.11 3.80
N ALA A 277 -10.70 7.83 4.13
CA ALA A 277 -10.25 6.73 3.29
C ALA A 277 -11.40 6.20 2.42
N THR A 278 -11.14 6.05 1.12
CA THR A 278 -12.07 5.45 0.15
C THR A 278 -11.80 3.97 -0.09
N THR A 279 -10.75 3.43 0.52
CA THR A 279 -10.41 2.00 0.54
C THR A 279 -11.33 1.28 1.52
N PRO A 280 -11.88 0.11 1.18
CA PRO A 280 -12.68 -0.69 2.11
C PRO A 280 -11.92 -1.03 3.40
N LEU A 281 -12.63 -1.09 4.52
CA LEU A 281 -12.05 -1.36 5.85
C LEU A 281 -11.22 -2.65 5.87
N SER A 282 -11.72 -3.73 5.28
CA SER A 282 -11.02 -5.01 5.17
C SER A 282 -9.70 -4.95 4.38
N LEU A 283 -9.52 -3.93 3.53
CA LEU A 283 -8.33 -3.72 2.70
C LEU A 283 -7.51 -2.49 3.13
N ILE A 284 -7.84 -1.86 4.25
CA ILE A 284 -7.26 -0.58 4.66
C ILE A 284 -5.74 -0.66 4.87
N GLY A 285 -5.22 -1.80 5.30
CA GLY A 285 -3.79 -2.04 5.51
C GLY A 285 -2.93 -1.96 4.24
N LYS A 286 -3.53 -1.93 3.04
CA LYS A 286 -2.81 -1.73 1.77
C LYS A 286 -2.86 -0.29 1.24
N SER A 287 -3.48 0.65 1.97
CA SER A 287 -3.62 2.05 1.57
C SER A 287 -2.45 2.89 2.07
N SER A 288 -1.52 3.25 1.19
CA SER A 288 -0.43 4.19 1.51
C SER A 288 -0.94 5.58 1.87
N CYS A 289 -2.04 6.02 1.27
CA CYS A 289 -2.68 7.29 1.61
C CYS A 289 -3.21 7.28 3.05
N THR A 290 -3.88 6.20 3.47
CA THR A 290 -4.31 6.03 4.85
C THR A 290 -3.12 5.98 5.81
N ALA A 291 -2.06 5.26 5.45
CA ALA A 291 -0.83 5.22 6.24
C ALA A 291 -0.23 6.62 6.43
N ALA A 292 -0.19 7.43 5.36
CA ALA A 292 0.29 8.81 5.45
C ALA A 292 -0.59 9.69 6.37
N MET A 293 -1.91 9.58 6.28
CA MET A 293 -2.84 10.27 7.19
C MET A 293 -2.58 9.90 8.66
N LEU A 294 -2.42 8.60 8.94
CA LEU A 294 -2.15 8.09 10.28
C LEU A 294 -0.76 8.54 10.80
N ASP A 295 0.25 8.59 9.95
CA ASP A 295 1.59 9.09 10.31
C ASP A 295 1.57 10.60 10.63
N HIS A 296 0.66 11.36 9.98
CA HIS A 296 0.40 12.77 10.31
C HIS A 296 -0.50 12.95 11.55
N GLY A 297 -0.83 11.87 12.26
CA GLY A 297 -1.62 11.90 13.49
C GLY A 297 -3.12 12.05 13.30
N LEU A 298 -3.63 11.96 12.06
CA LEU A 298 -5.07 12.08 11.79
C LEU A 298 -5.83 10.83 12.24
N PRO A 299 -7.00 10.98 12.90
CA PRO A 299 -8.03 9.97 12.86
C PRO A 299 -8.61 9.89 11.45
N VAL A 300 -8.87 8.68 10.96
CA VAL A 300 -9.28 8.44 9.57
C VAL A 300 -10.65 7.78 9.53
N ILE A 301 -11.59 8.45 8.90
CA ILE A 301 -12.92 7.91 8.63
C ILE A 301 -12.81 6.89 7.50
N VAL A 302 -13.32 5.68 7.71
CA VAL A 302 -13.39 4.62 6.71
C VAL A 302 -14.87 4.37 6.39
N SER A 303 -15.32 4.97 5.30
CA SER A 303 -16.74 4.96 4.93
C SER A 303 -17.16 3.73 4.12
N ARG A 304 -16.23 2.83 3.79
CA ARG A 304 -16.51 1.59 3.06
C ARG A 304 -16.30 0.37 3.94
N ASN A 305 -17.38 -0.37 4.16
CA ASN A 305 -17.37 -1.69 4.81
C ASN A 305 -18.15 -2.72 3.98
N ASP A 306 -18.06 -2.62 2.66
CA ASP A 306 -18.83 -3.39 1.67
C ASP A 306 -18.07 -4.60 1.11
N VAL A 307 -16.79 -4.77 1.45
CA VAL A 307 -15.95 -5.87 0.97
C VAL A 307 -15.65 -6.84 2.10
N HIS A 308 -16.22 -8.04 2.02
CA HIS A 308 -16.10 -9.10 3.02
C HIS A 308 -15.42 -10.34 2.44
N PHE A 309 -14.77 -11.13 3.28
CA PHE A 309 -14.05 -12.32 2.88
C PHE A 309 -14.55 -13.56 3.62
N ARG A 310 -14.71 -14.67 2.90
CA ARG A 310 -15.24 -15.91 3.48
C ARG A 310 -14.30 -16.46 4.55
N GLY A 311 -14.83 -16.75 5.73
CA GLY A 311 -14.08 -17.32 6.86
C GLY A 311 -13.20 -16.32 7.59
N ILE A 312 -13.29 -15.03 7.25
CA ILE A 312 -12.60 -13.95 7.95
C ILE A 312 -13.66 -13.09 8.62
N ARG A 313 -13.57 -12.93 9.93
CA ARG A 313 -14.41 -11.97 10.67
C ARG A 313 -13.89 -10.56 10.35
N ASP A 314 -14.82 -9.62 10.20
CA ASP A 314 -14.51 -8.20 9.92
C ASP A 314 -13.95 -7.46 11.16
N GLU A 315 -13.41 -8.17 12.11
CA GLU A 315 -12.54 -7.60 13.13
C GLU A 315 -11.27 -7.10 12.44
N ALA A 316 -11.44 -6.01 11.67
CA ALA A 316 -10.29 -5.20 11.34
C ALA A 316 -9.63 -4.88 12.68
N ASP A 317 -8.32 -5.03 12.73
CA ASP A 317 -7.46 -4.46 13.77
C ASP A 317 -7.61 -2.93 13.64
N CYS A 318 -8.84 -2.47 13.97
CA CYS A 318 -9.21 -1.07 13.93
C CYS A 318 -8.42 -0.44 15.05
N SER A 319 -7.25 0.10 14.71
CA SER A 319 -6.62 1.06 15.62
C SER A 319 -7.72 2.06 16.01
N GLU A 320 -7.73 2.53 17.25
CA GLU A 320 -8.67 3.56 17.73
C GLU A 320 -8.76 4.80 16.81
N ARG A 321 -7.83 4.91 15.85
CA ARG A 321 -7.74 5.98 14.87
C ARG A 321 -8.45 5.70 13.54
N LEU A 322 -8.88 4.46 13.27
CA LEU A 322 -9.72 4.12 12.12
C LEU A 322 -11.18 4.12 12.57
N ILE A 323 -11.98 4.99 11.98
CA ILE A 323 -13.37 5.24 12.37
C ILE A 323 -14.29 4.73 11.27
N PRO A 324 -14.84 3.51 11.37
CA PRO A 324 -15.83 3.02 10.43
C PRO A 324 -17.14 3.79 10.57
N VAL A 325 -17.87 3.92 9.45
CA VAL A 325 -19.22 4.49 9.42
C VAL A 325 -20.20 3.36 9.76
N ASP A 326 -20.62 3.32 11.03
CA ASP A 326 -21.57 2.38 11.62
C ASP A 326 -22.41 3.07 12.70
N ASP A 327 -23.24 2.32 13.42
CA ASP A 327 -24.13 2.84 14.47
C ASP A 327 -23.41 3.64 15.58
N ARG A 328 -22.09 3.47 15.73
CA ARG A 328 -21.25 4.19 16.69
C ARG A 328 -20.45 5.32 16.08
N PHE A 329 -20.68 5.62 14.80
CA PHE A 329 -19.86 6.57 14.04
C PHE A 329 -19.78 7.95 14.72
N ILE A 330 -20.92 8.56 15.03
CA ILE A 330 -20.98 9.91 15.63
C ILE A 330 -20.31 9.95 17.00
N SER A 331 -20.52 8.92 17.83
CA SER A 331 -19.87 8.85 19.14
C SER A 331 -18.35 8.73 19.03
N ARG A 332 -17.85 7.96 18.05
CA ARG A 332 -16.41 7.86 17.77
C ARG A 332 -15.83 9.15 17.23
N ILE A 333 -16.54 9.85 16.34
CA ILE A 333 -16.12 11.18 15.85
C ILE A 333 -15.99 12.18 17.03
N ALA A 334 -16.96 12.20 17.94
CA ALA A 334 -16.92 13.08 19.10
C ALA A 334 -15.78 12.77 20.09
N ALA A 335 -15.43 11.49 20.22
CA ALA A 335 -14.34 11.02 21.10
C ALA A 335 -12.95 11.10 20.44
N ALA A 336 -12.87 11.12 19.12
CA ALA A 336 -11.62 11.06 18.38
C ALA A 336 -10.73 12.27 18.66
N LYS A 337 -9.45 11.99 18.90
CA LYS A 337 -8.43 13.02 19.09
C LYS A 337 -7.29 12.83 18.12
N ARG A 338 -6.81 13.93 17.58
CA ARG A 338 -5.59 13.94 16.79
C ARG A 338 -4.42 13.53 17.67
N GLN A 339 -3.55 12.67 17.15
CA GLN A 339 -2.30 12.27 17.80
C GLN A 339 -1.15 13.16 17.32
N PRO A 340 -0.05 13.28 18.07
CA PRO A 340 1.18 13.85 17.55
C PRO A 340 1.62 13.10 16.28
N PRO A 341 2.06 13.81 15.23
CA PRO A 341 2.59 13.18 14.04
C PRO A 341 3.80 12.30 14.37
N LYS A 342 3.80 11.07 13.88
CA LYS A 342 4.88 10.08 14.09
C LYS A 342 5.16 9.33 12.80
N PRO A 343 6.30 9.58 12.12
CA PRO A 343 6.70 8.78 10.96
C PRO A 343 7.05 7.36 11.41
N ARG A 344 6.45 6.35 10.77
CA ARG A 344 6.64 4.93 11.16
C ARG A 344 7.67 4.20 10.30
N LEU A 345 8.23 4.85 9.27
CA LEU A 345 9.16 4.20 8.32
C LEU A 345 10.35 3.53 9.03
N ALA A 346 11.00 4.24 9.96
CA ALA A 346 12.16 3.70 10.68
C ALA A 346 11.80 2.45 11.50
N GLU A 347 10.72 2.50 12.27
CA GLU A 347 10.22 1.38 13.08
C GLU A 347 9.88 0.16 12.21
N ILE A 348 9.26 0.39 11.05
CA ILE A 348 8.89 -0.68 10.12
C ILE A 348 10.13 -1.27 9.43
N ALA A 349 11.12 -0.43 9.07
CA ALA A 349 12.37 -0.88 8.51
C ALA A 349 13.19 -1.70 9.53
N GLU A 350 13.25 -1.29 10.78
CA GLU A 350 13.89 -2.07 11.85
C GLU A 350 13.21 -3.43 12.06
N LYS A 351 11.86 -3.45 12.09
CA LYS A 351 11.11 -4.71 12.16
C LYS A 351 11.42 -5.62 10.98
N PHE A 352 11.41 -5.06 9.75
CA PHE A 352 11.78 -5.79 8.55
C PHE A 352 13.20 -6.37 8.67
N LEU A 353 14.18 -5.57 9.09
CA LEU A 353 15.57 -6.02 9.23
C LEU A 353 15.74 -7.14 10.26
N ASN A 354 15.03 -7.07 11.38
CA ASN A 354 15.03 -8.13 12.39
C ASN A 354 14.46 -9.43 11.83
N ASP A 355 13.28 -9.38 11.19
CA ASP A 355 12.62 -10.55 10.60
C ASP A 355 13.43 -11.16 9.42
N VAL A 356 14.21 -10.34 8.72
CA VAL A 356 15.07 -10.81 7.60
C VAL A 356 16.43 -11.33 8.10
N ALA A 357 16.93 -10.83 9.22
CA ALA A 357 18.16 -11.37 9.82
C ALA A 357 18.00 -12.85 10.21
N ASP A 358 16.81 -13.24 10.68
CA ASP A 358 16.47 -14.62 11.01
C ASP A 358 16.47 -15.54 9.77
N CYS A 359 16.42 -14.99 8.56
CA CYS A 359 16.51 -15.76 7.31
C CYS A 359 17.92 -16.32 7.04
N LYS A 360 18.96 -15.81 7.70
CA LYS A 360 20.36 -16.26 7.49
C LYS A 360 20.72 -17.50 8.29
N THR A 361 20.02 -17.75 9.37
CA THR A 361 20.18 -18.96 10.21
C THR A 361 19.29 -20.08 9.69
#